data_74ec9f8bb03d3be65636ad986978d788
#
_entry.id   74ec9f8bb03d3be65636ad986978d788
#
_cell.length_a   1.000
_cell.length_b   1.000
_cell.length_c   1.000
_cell.angle_alpha   90.00
_cell.angle_beta   90.00
_cell.angle_gamma   90.00
#
_symmetry.space_group_name_H-M   'P 1'
#
loop_
_entity.id
_entity.type
_entity.pdbx_description
1 polymer ?
#
loop_
_entity_poly.entity_id
_entity_poly.type
_entity_poly.pdbx_seq_one_letter_code
_entity_poly.pdbx_strand_id
1 'polypeptide(L)'
;MGSEMCIRDRTKALLKVHTSNYRIVGFTETVTIDELIPIAQEHDIPIIEDLGSGVLIDLSKYGLTYEPTVQDSIRKGADVVCFSGDKLLGGPQAGIIIGKKKYIDQMKKNQLTRALRIDKFTAAALELVLQEYLSEEKAIQNLPVLRMITESKADVEKRARSLKRILQNAHLAATIGMEPCESQIGGGSLPLERIPSMAVTIKPENISVPKLEEEMRHLSMPIIPRTANDTIYLDVRTIESCYFKKIAEMLGELL
;
A
#
# COMPACT_ATOMS: atom_id res chain seq x y z
N MET A 1 12.58 13.76 -27.83
CA MET A 1 11.49 14.42 -28.57
C MET A 1 10.52 14.93 -27.54
N GLY A 2 10.54 16.22 -27.24
CA GLY A 2 9.56 16.82 -26.35
C GLY A 2 8.18 16.67 -26.98
N SER A 3 7.23 16.10 -26.24
CA SER A 3 5.84 16.20 -26.64
C SER A 3 5.46 17.68 -26.52
N GLU A 4 5.43 18.39 -27.62
CA GLU A 4 4.80 19.70 -27.67
C GLU A 4 3.35 19.50 -27.28
N MET A 5 3.02 19.88 -26.06
CA MET A 5 1.64 19.89 -25.57
C MET A 5 0.93 21.03 -26.28
N CYS A 6 0.38 20.74 -27.47
CA CYS A 6 -0.36 21.72 -28.22
C CYS A 6 -1.68 21.99 -27.52
N ILE A 7 -1.73 22.98 -26.63
CA ILE A 7 -2.99 23.50 -26.08
C ILE A 7 -3.69 24.22 -27.22
N ARG A 8 -4.90 23.75 -27.53
CA ARG A 8 -5.77 24.28 -28.57
C ARG A 8 -7.08 24.75 -27.92
N ASP A 9 -7.88 25.47 -28.70
CA ASP A 9 -9.23 25.92 -28.32
C ASP A 9 -10.13 24.82 -27.76
N ARG A 10 -9.87 23.56 -28.11
CA ARG A 10 -10.59 22.37 -27.62
C ARG A 10 -10.03 21.78 -26.34
N THR A 11 -8.87 22.19 -25.88
CA THR A 11 -8.28 21.72 -24.61
C THR A 11 -9.07 22.31 -23.44
N LYS A 12 -9.59 21.45 -22.56
CA LYS A 12 -10.47 21.88 -21.45
C LYS A 12 -9.90 21.57 -20.07
N ALA A 13 -8.81 20.80 -20.00
CA ALA A 13 -8.12 20.48 -18.75
C ALA A 13 -6.70 19.97 -19.05
N LEU A 14 -5.80 20.09 -18.10
CA LEU A 14 -4.51 19.39 -18.05
C LEU A 14 -4.65 18.20 -17.10
N LEU A 15 -4.40 17.00 -17.60
CA LEU A 15 -4.44 15.78 -16.79
C LEU A 15 -3.00 15.32 -16.51
N LYS A 16 -2.63 15.32 -15.24
CA LYS A 16 -1.39 14.73 -14.75
C LYS A 16 -1.71 13.38 -14.09
N VAL A 17 -1.09 12.32 -14.57
CA VAL A 17 -1.24 10.98 -13.99
C VAL A 17 0.04 10.62 -13.26
N HIS A 18 -0.05 10.36 -11.97
CA HIS A 18 1.05 9.85 -11.17
C HIS A 18 1.10 8.31 -11.28
N THR A 19 2.24 7.79 -11.75
CA THR A 19 2.45 6.35 -11.93
C THR A 19 2.78 5.68 -10.60
N SER A 20 1.77 5.44 -9.74
CA SER A 20 1.96 4.85 -8.42
C SER A 20 2.36 3.37 -8.45
N ASN A 21 1.92 2.62 -9.47
CA ASN A 21 2.03 1.17 -9.57
C ASN A 21 3.18 0.66 -10.44
N TYR A 22 3.89 1.55 -11.14
CA TYR A 22 5.11 1.22 -11.89
C TYR A 22 6.06 2.42 -11.92
N ARG A 23 7.32 2.18 -12.21
CA ARG A 23 8.31 3.23 -12.48
C ARG A 23 9.01 2.97 -13.79
N ILE A 24 9.17 4.05 -14.58
CA ILE A 24 10.03 4.03 -15.76
C ILE A 24 11.41 4.48 -15.29
N VAL A 25 12.40 3.60 -15.46
CA VAL A 25 13.79 3.86 -15.07
C VAL A 25 14.60 4.14 -16.33
N GLY A 26 15.34 5.24 -16.38
CA GLY A 26 16.18 5.65 -17.53
C GLY A 26 16.05 7.13 -17.82
N PHE A 27 16.25 7.50 -19.07
CA PHE A 27 16.17 8.88 -19.56
C PHE A 27 14.71 9.33 -19.71
N THR A 28 14.06 9.60 -18.57
CA THR A 28 12.67 10.06 -18.53
C THR A 28 12.54 11.30 -17.65
N GLU A 29 11.70 12.23 -18.09
CA GLU A 29 11.30 13.40 -17.31
C GLU A 29 9.81 13.30 -16.96
N THR A 30 9.44 13.84 -15.81
CA THR A 30 8.05 13.93 -15.37
C THR A 30 7.72 15.38 -15.13
N VAL A 31 6.63 15.85 -15.72
CA VAL A 31 6.14 17.21 -15.49
C VAL A 31 5.53 17.33 -14.10
N THR A 32 5.93 18.32 -13.34
CA THR A 32 5.40 18.63 -12.02
C THR A 32 4.12 19.48 -12.09
N ILE A 33 3.35 19.55 -10.99
CA ILE A 33 2.20 20.47 -10.92
C ILE A 33 2.69 21.92 -11.05
N ASP A 34 3.80 22.26 -10.41
CA ASP A 34 4.37 23.61 -10.42
C ASP A 34 4.70 24.10 -11.83
N GLU A 35 5.14 23.20 -12.72
CA GLU A 35 5.37 23.50 -14.15
C GLU A 35 4.08 23.62 -14.95
N LEU A 36 3.00 22.97 -14.54
CA LEU A 36 1.69 23.05 -15.20
C LEU A 36 0.90 24.30 -14.82
N ILE A 37 1.11 24.86 -13.63
CA ILE A 37 0.36 26.01 -13.13
C ILE A 37 0.39 27.21 -14.07
N PRO A 38 1.57 27.72 -14.51
CA PRO A 38 1.61 28.88 -15.38
C PRO A 38 0.86 28.66 -16.70
N ILE A 39 0.95 27.46 -17.27
CA ILE A 39 0.24 27.08 -18.49
C ILE A 39 -1.28 27.05 -18.26
N ALA A 40 -1.70 26.46 -17.16
CA ALA A 40 -3.11 26.37 -16.80
C ALA A 40 -3.75 27.75 -16.57
N GLN A 41 -3.00 28.65 -15.92
CA GLN A 41 -3.44 30.03 -15.68
C GLN A 41 -3.52 30.86 -16.96
N GLU A 42 -2.53 30.74 -17.85
CA GLU A 42 -2.52 31.45 -19.14
C GLU A 42 -3.76 31.12 -19.99
N HIS A 43 -4.21 29.86 -19.92
CA HIS A 43 -5.30 29.37 -20.77
C HIS A 43 -6.64 29.19 -20.01
N ASP A 44 -6.72 29.59 -18.75
CA ASP A 44 -7.90 29.42 -17.85
C ASP A 44 -8.49 27.99 -17.88
N ILE A 45 -7.61 26.98 -17.80
CA ILE A 45 -8.00 25.57 -17.79
C ILE A 45 -7.58 24.89 -16.48
N PRO A 46 -8.38 23.94 -15.96
CA PRO A 46 -8.07 23.27 -14.71
C PRO A 46 -6.95 22.23 -14.84
N ILE A 47 -6.22 22.04 -13.74
CA ILE A 47 -5.30 20.90 -13.55
C ILE A 47 -6.04 19.80 -12.78
N ILE A 48 -6.10 18.63 -13.38
CA ILE A 48 -6.60 17.39 -12.75
C ILE A 48 -5.41 16.49 -12.50
N GLU A 49 -5.20 16.06 -11.26
CA GLU A 49 -4.18 15.05 -10.95
C GLU A 49 -4.83 13.72 -10.56
N ASP A 50 -4.45 12.65 -11.26
CA ASP A 50 -4.72 11.28 -10.82
C ASP A 50 -3.51 10.79 -10.03
N LEU A 51 -3.65 10.79 -8.71
CA LEU A 51 -2.57 10.44 -7.80
C LEU A 51 -2.44 8.92 -7.60
N GLY A 52 -3.53 8.21 -7.69
CA GLY A 52 -3.60 6.75 -7.64
C GLY A 52 -3.31 6.12 -6.27
N SER A 53 -2.21 6.46 -5.63
CA SER A 53 -1.75 5.82 -4.37
C SER A 53 -2.64 6.05 -3.15
N GLY A 54 -3.31 7.21 -3.07
CA GLY A 54 -4.16 7.56 -1.94
C GLY A 54 -3.41 7.91 -0.65
N VAL A 55 -2.15 8.33 -0.75
CA VAL A 55 -1.32 8.72 0.39
C VAL A 55 -1.83 10.03 1.01
N LEU A 56 -2.13 9.99 2.31
CA LEU A 56 -2.49 11.17 3.11
C LEU A 56 -1.41 11.55 4.14
N ILE A 57 -0.41 10.71 4.36
CA ILE A 57 0.68 10.91 5.31
C ILE A 57 2.00 10.90 4.55
N ASP A 58 2.90 11.82 4.86
CA ASP A 58 4.26 11.81 4.34
C ASP A 58 5.05 10.61 4.89
N LEU A 59 5.17 9.56 4.08
CA LEU A 59 5.83 8.32 4.45
C LEU A 59 7.36 8.46 4.54
N SER A 60 7.95 9.54 4.02
CA SER A 60 9.39 9.78 4.14
C SER A 60 9.85 9.99 5.59
N LYS A 61 8.94 10.44 6.46
CA LYS A 61 9.17 10.52 7.92
C LYS A 61 9.47 9.17 8.56
N TYR A 62 9.05 8.08 7.90
CA TYR A 62 9.21 6.69 8.35
C TYR A 62 10.27 5.93 7.57
N GLY A 63 11.13 6.67 6.84
CA GLY A 63 12.27 6.09 6.10
C GLY A 63 11.93 5.47 4.74
N LEU A 64 10.73 5.73 4.22
CA LEU A 64 10.30 5.29 2.90
C LEU A 64 10.60 6.36 1.84
N THR A 65 10.59 5.97 0.57
CA THR A 65 10.67 6.93 -0.54
C THR A 65 9.48 7.89 -0.47
N TYR A 66 9.72 9.18 -0.72
CA TYR A 66 8.64 10.17 -0.78
C TYR A 66 7.64 9.81 -1.87
N GLU A 67 6.39 9.75 -1.48
CA GLU A 67 5.22 9.59 -2.35
C GLU A 67 4.36 10.85 -2.21
N PRO A 68 3.95 11.50 -3.31
CA PRO A 68 3.15 12.72 -3.23
C PRO A 68 1.86 12.49 -2.44
N THR A 69 1.59 13.37 -1.48
CA THR A 69 0.34 13.32 -0.72
C THR A 69 -0.77 14.07 -1.44
N VAL A 70 -2.01 13.69 -1.16
CA VAL A 70 -3.19 14.41 -1.68
C VAL A 70 -3.18 15.88 -1.27
N GLN A 71 -2.74 16.15 -0.03
CA GLN A 71 -2.63 17.52 0.49
C GLN A 71 -1.57 18.34 -0.26
N ASP A 72 -0.45 17.71 -0.64
CA ASP A 72 0.60 18.41 -1.40
C ASP A 72 0.12 18.78 -2.80
N SER A 73 -0.61 17.89 -3.47
CA SER A 73 -1.21 18.17 -4.76
C SER A 73 -2.16 19.38 -4.73
N ILE A 74 -3.00 19.45 -3.70
CA ILE A 74 -3.92 20.59 -3.51
C ILE A 74 -3.14 21.88 -3.19
N ARG A 75 -2.14 21.82 -2.29
CA ARG A 75 -1.32 23.00 -1.93
C ARG A 75 -0.55 23.53 -3.12
N LYS A 76 -0.05 22.65 -3.98
CA LYS A 76 0.63 23.02 -5.24
C LYS A 76 -0.30 23.61 -6.28
N GLY A 77 -1.60 23.53 -6.10
CA GLY A 77 -2.58 24.21 -6.96
C GLY A 77 -3.35 23.32 -7.93
N ALA A 78 -3.32 22.00 -7.76
CA ALA A 78 -4.22 21.12 -8.49
C ALA A 78 -5.69 21.52 -8.23
N ASP A 79 -6.49 21.64 -9.29
CA ASP A 79 -7.90 22.01 -9.17
C ASP A 79 -8.78 20.84 -8.75
N VAL A 80 -8.39 19.63 -9.17
CA VAL A 80 -9.05 18.36 -8.83
C VAL A 80 -7.98 17.30 -8.63
N VAL A 81 -8.12 16.51 -7.57
CA VAL A 81 -7.26 15.34 -7.29
C VAL A 81 -8.13 14.11 -7.17
N CYS A 82 -7.76 13.05 -7.91
CA CYS A 82 -8.38 11.74 -7.85
C CYS A 82 -7.42 10.74 -7.21
N PHE A 83 -7.91 9.85 -6.36
CA PHE A 83 -7.08 8.82 -5.72
C PHE A 83 -7.90 7.62 -5.27
N SER A 84 -7.21 6.50 -4.99
CA SER A 84 -7.82 5.23 -4.60
C SER A 84 -7.95 5.11 -3.08
N GLY A 85 -9.06 4.52 -2.62
CA GLY A 85 -9.29 4.21 -1.21
C GLY A 85 -8.62 2.92 -0.73
N ASP A 86 -8.39 1.97 -1.63
CA ASP A 86 -7.98 0.59 -1.36
C ASP A 86 -6.47 0.31 -1.49
N LYS A 87 -5.67 1.36 -1.65
CA LYS A 87 -4.21 1.27 -1.69
C LYS A 87 -3.59 1.74 -0.37
N LEU A 88 -2.67 2.71 -0.42
CA LEU A 88 -1.99 3.22 0.78
C LEU A 88 -2.92 3.95 1.76
N LEU A 89 -4.10 4.39 1.31
CA LEU A 89 -5.14 4.89 2.22
C LEU A 89 -5.59 3.81 3.21
N GLY A 90 -5.57 2.54 2.84
CA GLY A 90 -5.96 1.43 3.71
C GLY A 90 -7.45 1.26 3.92
N GLY A 91 -8.28 1.83 3.04
CA GLY A 91 -9.73 1.75 3.07
C GLY A 91 -10.32 0.74 2.07
N PRO A 92 -11.64 0.75 1.89
CA PRO A 92 -12.32 -0.06 0.89
C PRO A 92 -12.03 0.47 -0.52
N GLN A 93 -12.33 -0.36 -1.54
CA GLN A 93 -12.22 0.07 -2.93
C GLN A 93 -13.17 1.22 -3.22
N ALA A 94 -12.61 2.37 -3.53
CA ALA A 94 -13.32 3.58 -3.88
C ALA A 94 -12.44 4.51 -4.71
N GLY A 95 -13.01 5.16 -5.70
CA GLY A 95 -12.41 6.33 -6.34
C GLY A 95 -12.86 7.59 -5.58
N ILE A 96 -11.89 8.31 -5.03
CA ILE A 96 -12.13 9.53 -4.26
C ILE A 96 -11.72 10.73 -5.11
N ILE A 97 -12.58 11.73 -5.19
CA ILE A 97 -12.34 12.96 -5.95
C ILE A 97 -12.54 14.15 -5.02
N ILE A 98 -11.50 14.94 -4.87
CA ILE A 98 -11.56 16.21 -4.12
C ILE A 98 -11.06 17.37 -4.99
N GLY A 99 -11.41 18.59 -4.64
CA GLY A 99 -10.94 19.76 -5.39
C GLY A 99 -11.84 20.96 -5.23
N LYS A 100 -11.65 21.93 -6.14
CA LYS A 100 -12.41 23.19 -6.12
C LYS A 100 -13.90 22.92 -6.31
N LYS A 101 -14.72 23.55 -5.45
CA LYS A 101 -16.17 23.36 -5.39
C LYS A 101 -16.85 23.46 -6.76
N LYS A 102 -16.42 24.42 -7.61
CA LYS A 102 -17.01 24.62 -8.94
C LYS A 102 -16.96 23.37 -9.82
N TYR A 103 -15.86 22.57 -9.74
CA TYR A 103 -15.72 21.34 -10.51
C TYR A 103 -16.44 20.16 -9.85
N ILE A 104 -16.31 20.04 -8.54
CA ILE A 104 -17.00 18.97 -7.79
C ILE A 104 -18.52 19.08 -7.93
N ASP A 105 -19.09 20.29 -7.88
CA ASP A 105 -20.54 20.49 -8.06
C ASP A 105 -21.02 20.14 -9.49
N GLN A 106 -20.17 20.34 -10.51
CA GLN A 106 -20.48 19.91 -11.88
C GLN A 106 -20.47 18.38 -12.00
N MET A 107 -19.45 17.72 -11.41
CA MET A 107 -19.35 16.26 -11.40
C MET A 107 -20.55 15.63 -10.69
N LYS A 108 -20.97 16.16 -9.53
CA LYS A 108 -22.15 15.67 -8.79
C LYS A 108 -23.44 15.73 -9.59
N LYS A 109 -23.58 16.68 -10.51
CA LYS A 109 -24.75 16.82 -11.38
C LYS A 109 -24.73 15.92 -12.61
N ASN A 110 -23.56 15.32 -12.92
CA ASN A 110 -23.44 14.43 -14.07
C ASN A 110 -24.16 13.10 -13.79
N GLN A 111 -24.92 12.62 -14.74
CA GLN A 111 -25.71 11.38 -14.60
C GLN A 111 -24.83 10.15 -14.41
N LEU A 112 -23.61 10.13 -14.94
CA LEU A 112 -22.65 9.06 -14.74
C LEU A 112 -22.30 8.83 -13.26
N THR A 113 -22.34 9.88 -12.42
CA THR A 113 -22.10 9.77 -10.99
C THR A 113 -23.04 8.77 -10.33
N ARG A 114 -24.30 8.68 -10.81
CA ARG A 114 -25.24 7.69 -10.28
C ARG A 114 -24.85 6.25 -10.60
N ALA A 115 -24.28 6.01 -11.77
CA ALA A 115 -23.83 4.68 -12.18
C ALA A 115 -22.51 4.27 -11.50
N LEU A 116 -21.63 5.27 -11.24
CA LEU A 116 -20.26 5.03 -10.74
C LEU A 116 -20.13 5.19 -9.22
N ARG A 117 -21.16 5.64 -8.52
CA ARG A 117 -21.09 5.86 -7.07
C ARG A 117 -20.87 4.55 -6.31
N ILE A 118 -20.10 4.63 -5.23
CA ILE A 118 -19.99 3.55 -4.24
C ILE A 118 -21.34 3.34 -3.51
N ASP A 119 -21.51 2.15 -2.96
CA ASP A 119 -22.65 1.82 -2.11
C ASP A 119 -22.50 2.40 -0.68
N LYS A 120 -23.55 2.30 0.13
CA LYS A 120 -23.58 2.87 1.48
C LYS A 120 -22.64 2.14 2.47
N PHE A 121 -22.39 0.84 2.28
CA PHE A 121 -21.49 0.09 3.17
C PHE A 121 -20.04 0.48 2.91
N THR A 122 -19.65 0.58 1.65
CA THR A 122 -18.35 1.12 1.24
C THR A 122 -18.15 2.54 1.75
N ALA A 123 -19.18 3.41 1.65
CA ALA A 123 -19.11 4.78 2.17
C ALA A 123 -18.90 4.81 3.69
N ALA A 124 -19.64 4.00 4.45
CA ALA A 124 -19.50 3.91 5.90
C ALA A 124 -18.13 3.37 6.32
N ALA A 125 -17.63 2.34 5.64
CA ALA A 125 -16.28 1.82 5.90
C ALA A 125 -15.19 2.86 5.58
N LEU A 126 -15.33 3.61 4.47
CA LEU A 126 -14.41 4.68 4.12
C LEU A 126 -14.43 5.82 5.13
N GLU A 127 -15.61 6.18 5.66
CA GLU A 127 -15.76 7.19 6.70
C GLU A 127 -14.97 6.80 7.95
N LEU A 128 -15.07 5.55 8.43
CA LEU A 128 -14.31 5.06 9.58
C LEU A 128 -12.80 5.15 9.34
N VAL A 129 -12.33 4.76 8.16
CA VAL A 129 -10.91 4.88 7.80
C VAL A 129 -10.47 6.35 7.81
N LEU A 130 -11.24 7.25 7.21
CA LEU A 130 -10.90 8.67 7.16
C LEU A 130 -10.92 9.33 8.54
N GLN A 131 -11.74 8.85 9.49
CA GLN A 131 -11.72 9.33 10.86
C GLN A 131 -10.40 9.04 11.57
N GLU A 132 -9.73 7.90 11.27
CA GLU A 132 -8.41 7.61 11.82
C GLU A 132 -7.37 8.65 11.38
N TYR A 133 -7.48 9.17 10.15
CA TYR A 133 -6.59 10.21 9.63
C TYR A 133 -6.75 11.61 10.25
N LEU A 134 -7.71 11.80 11.16
CA LEU A 134 -7.78 13.03 11.97
C LEU A 134 -6.58 13.14 12.93
N SER A 135 -5.87 12.03 13.19
CA SER A 135 -4.59 12.01 13.88
C SER A 135 -3.63 11.08 13.13
N GLU A 136 -2.45 11.60 12.74
CA GLU A 136 -1.41 10.79 12.07
C GLU A 136 -1.03 9.57 12.94
N GLU A 137 -0.91 9.75 14.26
CA GLU A 137 -0.58 8.67 15.20
C GLU A 137 -1.63 7.57 15.21
N LYS A 138 -2.92 7.93 15.24
CA LYS A 138 -4.02 6.95 15.21
C LYS A 138 -4.05 6.20 13.87
N ALA A 139 -3.91 6.91 12.76
CA ALA A 139 -3.89 6.28 11.45
C ALA A 139 -2.78 5.22 11.35
N ILE A 140 -1.56 5.54 11.81
CA ILE A 140 -0.43 4.62 11.81
C ILE A 140 -0.67 3.41 12.72
N GLN A 141 -1.29 3.60 13.87
CA GLN A 141 -1.54 2.49 14.81
C GLN A 141 -2.69 1.60 14.38
N ASN A 142 -3.78 2.18 13.88
CA ASN A 142 -5.05 1.49 13.67
C ASN A 142 -5.24 0.97 12.24
N LEU A 143 -4.66 1.63 11.23
CA LEU A 143 -4.76 1.17 9.85
C LEU A 143 -3.68 0.12 9.54
N PRO A 144 -4.07 -1.13 9.23
CA PRO A 144 -3.11 -2.23 9.09
C PRO A 144 -2.01 -1.96 8.06
N VAL A 145 -2.37 -1.37 6.90
CA VAL A 145 -1.39 -1.05 5.85
C VAL A 145 -0.34 -0.07 6.35
N LEU A 146 -0.74 1.02 7.01
CA LEU A 146 0.18 2.02 7.54
C LEU A 146 1.05 1.44 8.65
N ARG A 147 0.45 0.72 9.60
CA ARG A 147 1.18 0.04 10.67
C ARG A 147 2.26 -0.88 10.11
N MET A 148 1.93 -1.73 9.13
CA MET A 148 2.87 -2.67 8.54
C MET A 148 4.05 -1.98 7.84
N ILE A 149 3.80 -0.88 7.12
CA ILE A 149 4.86 -0.20 6.37
C ILE A 149 5.72 0.72 7.23
N THR A 150 5.18 1.24 8.34
CA THR A 150 5.89 2.17 9.24
C THR A 150 6.52 1.48 10.45
N GLU A 151 6.20 0.20 10.73
CA GLU A 151 6.76 -0.54 11.86
C GLU A 151 8.30 -0.58 11.79
N SER A 152 8.95 -0.23 12.90
CA SER A 152 10.41 -0.18 12.96
C SER A 152 11.03 -1.58 12.79
N LYS A 153 12.25 -1.65 12.24
CA LYS A 153 13.01 -2.90 12.14
C LYS A 153 13.18 -3.56 13.52
N ALA A 154 13.41 -2.76 14.56
CA ALA A 154 13.61 -3.27 15.92
C ALA A 154 12.35 -3.97 16.48
N ASP A 155 11.16 -3.42 16.21
CA ASP A 155 9.89 -4.01 16.64
C ASP A 155 9.59 -5.29 15.85
N VAL A 156 9.83 -5.28 14.53
CA VAL A 156 9.71 -6.49 13.70
C VAL A 156 10.64 -7.60 14.20
N GLU A 157 11.90 -7.29 14.52
CA GLU A 157 12.84 -8.26 15.10
C GLU A 157 12.38 -8.81 16.45
N LYS A 158 11.83 -7.96 17.32
CA LYS A 158 11.26 -8.39 18.61
C LYS A 158 10.12 -9.38 18.43
N ARG A 159 9.23 -9.11 17.47
CA ARG A 159 8.12 -10.01 17.12
C ARG A 159 8.62 -11.31 16.52
N ALA A 160 9.63 -11.25 15.64
CA ALA A 160 10.25 -12.44 15.05
C ALA A 160 10.86 -13.36 16.11
N ARG A 161 11.57 -12.80 17.11
CA ARG A 161 12.09 -13.57 18.24
C ARG A 161 10.96 -14.25 19.03
N SER A 162 9.83 -13.57 19.21
CA SER A 162 8.66 -14.14 19.88
C SER A 162 8.07 -15.32 19.11
N LEU A 163 7.85 -15.17 17.80
CA LEU A 163 7.34 -16.26 16.94
C LEU A 163 8.33 -17.43 16.92
N LYS A 164 9.64 -17.16 16.70
CA LYS A 164 10.67 -18.20 16.74
C LYS A 164 10.61 -19.02 18.02
N ARG A 165 10.55 -18.36 19.18
CA ARG A 165 10.47 -19.05 20.49
C ARG A 165 9.22 -19.93 20.61
N ILE A 166 8.07 -19.46 20.12
CA ILE A 166 6.83 -20.22 20.14
C ILE A 166 6.95 -21.47 19.26
N LEU A 167 7.50 -21.34 18.04
CA LEU A 167 7.70 -22.48 17.14
C LEU A 167 8.72 -23.49 17.69
N GLN A 168 9.81 -23.02 18.31
CA GLN A 168 10.78 -23.91 18.95
C GLN A 168 10.16 -24.71 20.11
N ASN A 169 9.28 -24.10 20.89
CA ASN A 169 8.57 -24.78 21.99
C ASN A 169 7.50 -25.76 21.51
N ALA A 170 7.10 -25.70 20.24
CA ALA A 170 6.13 -26.63 19.66
C ALA A 170 6.76 -27.98 19.25
N HIS A 171 8.10 -28.13 19.38
CA HIS A 171 8.84 -29.36 19.07
C HIS A 171 8.55 -29.93 17.67
N LEU A 172 8.47 -29.05 16.67
CA LEU A 172 8.26 -29.40 15.27
C LEU A 172 9.46 -30.19 14.70
N ALA A 173 9.20 -31.15 13.81
CA ALA A 173 10.26 -31.84 13.07
C ALA A 173 10.87 -30.93 11.99
N ALA A 174 11.47 -29.84 12.42
CA ALA A 174 12.05 -28.80 11.58
C ALA A 174 13.10 -27.98 12.35
N THR A 175 14.09 -27.50 11.63
CA THR A 175 15.02 -26.48 12.14
C THR A 175 14.39 -25.09 12.04
N ILE A 176 14.24 -24.41 13.19
CA ILE A 176 13.63 -23.06 13.27
C ILE A 176 14.74 -22.02 13.40
N GLY A 177 14.85 -21.17 12.39
CA GLY A 177 15.81 -20.07 12.31
C GLY A 177 15.14 -18.69 12.30
N MET A 178 15.96 -17.67 12.05
CA MET A 178 15.51 -16.29 11.83
C MET A 178 16.52 -15.59 10.94
N GLU A 179 16.05 -14.97 9.85
CA GLU A 179 16.90 -14.31 8.87
C GLU A 179 16.37 -12.92 8.50
N PRO A 180 17.26 -11.94 8.26
CA PRO A 180 16.86 -10.67 7.66
C PRO A 180 16.24 -10.91 6.29
N CYS A 181 15.19 -10.15 6.00
CA CYS A 181 14.54 -10.16 4.71
C CYS A 181 14.03 -8.77 4.33
N GLU A 182 13.49 -8.65 3.14
CA GLU A 182 12.85 -7.42 2.67
C GLU A 182 11.37 -7.70 2.40
N SER A 183 10.51 -6.80 2.91
CA SER A 183 9.10 -6.77 2.56
C SER A 183 8.87 -5.81 1.39
N GLN A 184 7.79 -6.03 0.64
CA GLN A 184 7.34 -5.18 -0.45
C GLN A 184 5.94 -4.66 -0.17
N ILE A 185 5.65 -3.44 -0.62
CA ILE A 185 4.31 -2.85 -0.42
C ILE A 185 3.27 -3.46 -1.36
N GLY A 186 3.72 -4.06 -2.46
CA GLY A 186 2.84 -4.69 -3.45
C GLY A 186 2.67 -3.86 -4.72
N GLY A 187 1.85 -4.37 -5.66
CA GLY A 187 1.76 -3.84 -7.02
C GLY A 187 0.96 -2.55 -7.18
N GLY A 188 0.37 -2.02 -6.11
CA GLY A 188 -0.52 -0.84 -6.19
C GLY A 188 0.18 0.49 -5.96
N SER A 189 1.32 0.50 -5.26
CA SER A 189 2.05 1.73 -4.89
C SER A 189 3.49 1.40 -4.48
N LEU A 190 4.41 2.34 -4.73
CA LEU A 190 5.82 2.23 -4.37
C LEU A 190 6.47 0.90 -4.81
N PRO A 191 6.44 0.56 -6.12
CA PRO A 191 6.80 -0.77 -6.61
C PRO A 191 8.27 -1.14 -6.42
N LEU A 192 9.15 -0.17 -6.25
CA LEU A 192 10.59 -0.38 -6.03
C LEU A 192 10.97 -0.35 -4.55
N GLU A 193 10.03 -0.04 -3.66
CA GLU A 193 10.31 0.08 -2.23
C GLU A 193 10.63 -1.29 -1.63
N ARG A 194 11.68 -1.32 -0.82
CA ARG A 194 12.14 -2.50 -0.08
C ARG A 194 12.23 -2.14 1.39
N ILE A 195 11.35 -2.70 2.19
CA ILE A 195 11.28 -2.41 3.62
C ILE A 195 12.09 -3.47 4.38
N PRO A 196 13.16 -3.08 5.11
CA PRO A 196 13.91 -4.02 5.92
C PRO A 196 13.02 -4.76 6.91
N SER A 197 13.01 -6.08 6.86
CA SER A 197 12.16 -6.93 7.68
C SER A 197 12.95 -8.10 8.28
N MET A 198 12.26 -8.98 8.99
CA MET A 198 12.78 -10.18 9.59
C MET A 198 11.81 -11.33 9.39
N ALA A 199 12.28 -12.42 8.82
CA ALA A 199 11.51 -13.66 8.69
C ALA A 199 11.92 -14.68 9.75
N VAL A 200 10.96 -15.44 10.23
CA VAL A 200 11.23 -16.71 10.90
C VAL A 200 11.31 -17.77 9.82
N THR A 201 12.39 -18.55 9.84
CA THR A 201 12.67 -19.57 8.85
C THR A 201 12.38 -20.96 9.39
N ILE A 202 11.81 -21.81 8.54
CA ILE A 202 11.48 -23.21 8.86
C ILE A 202 12.09 -24.11 7.80
N LYS A 203 13.02 -24.96 8.21
CA LYS A 203 13.59 -25.99 7.35
C LYS A 203 13.06 -27.34 7.83
N PRO A 204 12.09 -27.96 7.12
CA PRO A 204 11.50 -29.21 7.53
C PRO A 204 12.50 -30.38 7.41
N GLU A 205 12.34 -31.41 8.25
CA GLU A 205 13.21 -32.60 8.26
C GLU A 205 12.60 -33.77 7.48
N ASN A 206 11.29 -33.96 7.58
CA ASN A 206 10.59 -35.15 7.09
C ASN A 206 9.71 -34.92 5.86
N ILE A 207 9.60 -33.69 5.39
CA ILE A 207 8.77 -33.29 4.25
C ILE A 207 9.54 -32.29 3.38
N SER A 208 9.36 -32.32 2.07
CA SER A 208 10.00 -31.31 1.21
C SER A 208 9.33 -29.95 1.35
N VAL A 209 10.10 -28.85 1.15
CA VAL A 209 9.57 -27.48 1.24
C VAL A 209 8.40 -27.23 0.30
N PRO A 210 8.42 -27.65 -0.99
CA PRO A 210 7.25 -27.49 -1.88
C PRO A 210 6.01 -28.21 -1.35
N LYS A 211 6.17 -29.42 -0.78
CA LYS A 211 5.03 -30.16 -0.25
C LYS A 211 4.50 -29.52 1.03
N LEU A 212 5.38 -29.04 1.92
CA LEU A 212 4.96 -28.31 3.11
C LEU A 212 4.23 -27.01 2.74
N GLU A 213 4.72 -26.26 1.75
CA GLU A 213 4.05 -25.04 1.27
C GLU A 213 2.64 -25.36 0.73
N GLU A 214 2.50 -26.45 -0.01
CA GLU A 214 1.19 -26.91 -0.50
C GLU A 214 0.25 -27.23 0.68
N GLU A 215 0.68 -28.03 1.64
CA GLU A 215 -0.12 -28.41 2.80
C GLU A 215 -0.49 -27.19 3.67
N MET A 216 0.44 -26.23 3.87
CA MET A 216 0.17 -24.98 4.58
C MET A 216 -0.98 -24.17 3.94
N ARG A 217 -1.15 -24.23 2.62
CA ARG A 217 -2.25 -23.58 1.89
C ARG A 217 -3.60 -24.26 2.12
N HIS A 218 -3.59 -25.56 2.44
CA HIS A 218 -4.80 -26.36 2.65
C HIS A 218 -5.21 -26.47 4.14
N LEU A 219 -4.48 -25.85 5.05
CA LEU A 219 -4.87 -25.76 6.46
C LEU A 219 -6.22 -25.08 6.63
N SER A 220 -6.91 -25.36 7.74
CA SER A 220 -8.20 -24.73 8.10
C SER A 220 -8.14 -23.20 8.11
N MET A 221 -6.99 -22.64 8.44
CA MET A 221 -6.59 -21.25 8.22
C MET A 221 -5.32 -21.27 7.38
N PRO A 222 -5.38 -20.98 6.07
CA PRO A 222 -4.24 -21.06 5.19
C PRO A 222 -3.07 -20.16 5.64
N ILE A 223 -1.86 -20.71 5.62
CA ILE A 223 -0.63 -19.96 5.83
C ILE A 223 0.09 -19.87 4.47
N ILE A 224 0.29 -18.66 3.99
CA ILE A 224 0.93 -18.40 2.70
C ILE A 224 2.35 -17.89 2.94
N PRO A 225 3.36 -18.76 2.92
CA PRO A 225 4.75 -18.36 3.13
C PRO A 225 5.41 -17.88 1.85
N ARG A 226 6.64 -17.36 1.99
CA ARG A 226 7.60 -17.31 0.88
C ARG A 226 8.56 -18.50 1.00
N THR A 227 9.05 -18.98 -0.12
CA THR A 227 10.02 -20.08 -0.18
C THR A 227 11.28 -19.63 -0.92
N ALA A 228 12.45 -19.96 -0.38
CA ALA A 228 13.74 -19.75 -1.02
C ALA A 228 14.77 -20.71 -0.42
N ASN A 229 15.75 -21.13 -1.19
CA ASN A 229 16.88 -21.94 -0.71
C ASN A 229 16.45 -23.16 0.14
N ASP A 230 15.42 -23.86 -0.31
CA ASP A 230 14.84 -25.02 0.37
C ASP A 230 14.41 -24.73 1.83
N THR A 231 13.84 -23.55 2.05
CA THR A 231 13.42 -23.03 3.36
C THR A 231 12.12 -22.23 3.24
N ILE A 232 11.23 -22.38 4.22
CA ILE A 232 10.03 -21.56 4.38
C ILE A 232 10.38 -20.26 5.11
N TYR A 233 9.88 -19.13 4.64
CA TYR A 233 10.06 -17.81 5.24
C TYR A 233 8.70 -17.25 5.67
N LEU A 234 8.54 -17.04 6.97
CA LEU A 234 7.41 -16.33 7.57
C LEU A 234 7.84 -14.89 7.87
N ASP A 235 7.56 -13.97 6.95
CA ASP A 235 7.85 -12.54 7.14
C ASP A 235 6.93 -11.96 8.22
N VAL A 236 7.52 -11.64 9.36
CA VAL A 236 6.76 -11.25 10.56
C VAL A 236 6.08 -9.89 10.41
N ARG A 237 6.52 -9.05 9.48
CA ARG A 237 5.88 -7.76 9.22
C ARG A 237 4.39 -7.91 8.86
N THR A 238 4.03 -8.96 8.15
CA THR A 238 2.66 -9.21 7.67
C THR A 238 1.87 -10.20 8.52
N ILE A 239 2.43 -10.66 9.65
CA ILE A 239 1.79 -11.65 10.53
C ILE A 239 1.46 -11.00 11.88
N GLU A 240 0.18 -10.92 12.22
CA GLU A 240 -0.27 -10.40 13.50
C GLU A 240 0.15 -11.31 14.67
N SER A 241 0.62 -10.72 15.77
CA SER A 241 1.14 -11.47 16.91
C SER A 241 0.08 -12.36 17.58
N CYS A 242 -1.20 -12.03 17.45
CA CYS A 242 -2.30 -12.86 17.97
C CYS A 242 -2.38 -14.25 17.30
N TYR A 243 -1.84 -14.39 16.08
CA TYR A 243 -1.84 -15.66 15.34
C TYR A 243 -0.63 -16.55 15.65
N PHE A 244 0.39 -16.08 16.36
CA PHE A 244 1.63 -16.84 16.56
C PHE A 244 1.44 -18.23 17.17
N LYS A 245 0.60 -18.33 18.19
CA LYS A 245 0.26 -19.63 18.81
C LYS A 245 -0.51 -20.53 17.85
N LYS A 246 -1.47 -19.96 17.12
CA LYS A 246 -2.27 -20.71 16.16
C LYS A 246 -1.41 -21.23 15.00
N ILE A 247 -0.47 -20.45 14.51
CA ILE A 247 0.52 -20.88 13.50
C ILE A 247 1.31 -22.08 14.01
N ALA A 248 1.79 -22.05 15.27
CA ALA A 248 2.53 -23.17 15.86
C ALA A 248 1.68 -24.44 16.00
N GLU A 249 0.43 -24.33 16.44
CA GLU A 249 -0.51 -25.45 16.50
C GLU A 249 -0.73 -26.10 15.13
N MET A 250 -1.01 -25.27 14.13
CA MET A 250 -1.31 -25.74 12.77
C MET A 250 -0.07 -26.35 12.08
N LEU A 251 1.11 -25.80 12.32
CA LEU A 251 2.35 -26.40 11.82
C LEU A 251 2.67 -27.72 12.54
N GLY A 252 2.25 -27.90 13.78
CA GLY A 252 2.34 -29.17 14.49
C GLY A 252 1.47 -30.30 13.91
N GLU A 253 0.47 -29.96 13.08
CA GLU A 253 -0.33 -30.96 12.35
C GLU A 253 0.40 -31.47 11.10
N LEU A 254 1.42 -30.73 10.61
CA LEU A 254 2.16 -30.98 9.37
C LEU A 254 3.59 -31.47 9.59
N LEU A 255 4.22 -31.15 10.74
CA LEU A 255 5.61 -31.37 11.10
C LEU A 255 5.74 -32.14 12.42
#